data_529b83378c2e9afa534ec28dfc5d1b16
#
_entry.id   529b83378c2e9afa534ec28dfc5d1b16
#
_cell.length_a   1.000
_cell.length_b   1.000
_cell.length_c   1.000
_cell.angle_alpha   90.00
_cell.angle_beta   90.00
_cell.angle_gamma   90.00
#
_symmetry.space_group_name_H-M   'P 1'
#
loop_
_entity.id
_entity.type
_entity.pdbx_description
1 polymer ?
#
loop_
_entity_poly.entity_id
_entity_poly.type
_entity_poly.pdbx_seq_one_letter_code
_entity_poly.pdbx_strand_id
1 'polypeptide(L)'
;IEEKMKGSIFGFRSKANMVKARGVVLTSIESVLENQDNFTHWTPNVYCYGTYSDEKRQITCGHAEENLRQINTFVIDFDITSSAEEMTSGDILSAAIDLGFMPTLILKTDKGYQAYFVLSEAAYVTAHSQFRVVKVAKAISQNLRNYFAQTLPVDMTCNHFGIARMPRMDNIAFFHADYTYSFQEWLDWSMKQSGLPFPSKKPNLTVISGTEGIKQVDEPWYHICLLY
;
A
#
# COMPACT_ATOMS: atom_id res chain seq x y z
N ILE A 1 25.88 -14.16 -0.75
CA ILE A 1 25.08 -13.04 -1.32
C ILE A 1 23.74 -13.65 -1.64
N GLU A 2 22.77 -13.49 -0.73
CA GLU A 2 21.40 -13.84 -1.07
C GLU A 2 21.00 -12.97 -2.25
N GLU A 3 20.68 -13.59 -3.37
CA GLU A 3 20.04 -12.88 -4.48
C GLU A 3 18.79 -12.23 -3.93
N LYS A 4 18.79 -10.88 -3.87
CA LYS A 4 17.60 -10.12 -3.52
C LYS A 4 16.53 -10.52 -4.52
N MET A 5 15.52 -11.26 -4.08
CA MET A 5 14.42 -11.66 -4.94
C MET A 5 13.81 -10.37 -5.52
N LYS A 6 13.93 -10.23 -6.83
CA LYS A 6 13.36 -9.08 -7.55
C LYS A 6 11.86 -9.13 -7.36
N GLY A 7 11.29 -8.02 -6.91
CA GLY A 7 9.86 -7.83 -6.87
C GLY A 7 9.33 -7.39 -8.23
N SER A 8 8.04 -7.49 -8.43
CA SER A 8 7.33 -7.04 -9.62
C SER A 8 6.01 -6.37 -9.27
N ILE A 9 5.55 -5.52 -10.16
CA ILE A 9 4.20 -5.00 -10.19
C ILE A 9 3.45 -5.58 -11.37
N PHE A 10 2.13 -5.50 -11.37
CA PHE A 10 1.28 -6.01 -12.44
C PHE A 10 0.51 -4.86 -13.06
N GLY A 11 0.58 -4.76 -14.40
CA GLY A 11 -0.22 -3.84 -15.21
C GLY A 11 -1.35 -4.58 -15.92
N PHE A 12 -2.53 -3.98 -16.00
CA PHE A 12 -3.72 -4.57 -16.64
C PHE A 12 -4.22 -3.63 -17.74
N ARG A 13 -4.30 -4.14 -18.97
CA ARG A 13 -4.72 -3.37 -20.14
C ARG A 13 -6.21 -3.01 -20.14
N SER A 14 -7.02 -3.76 -19.39
CA SER A 14 -8.46 -3.52 -19.29
C SER A 14 -9.03 -4.11 -18.00
N LYS A 15 -10.21 -3.64 -17.58
CA LYS A 15 -10.96 -4.20 -16.47
C LYS A 15 -11.28 -5.70 -16.68
N ALA A 16 -11.55 -6.11 -17.91
CA ALA A 16 -11.77 -7.52 -18.24
C ALA A 16 -10.53 -8.39 -18.00
N ASN A 17 -9.33 -7.87 -18.29
CA ASN A 17 -8.08 -8.56 -17.99
C ASN A 17 -7.81 -8.61 -16.49
N MET A 18 -8.15 -7.55 -15.76
CA MET A 18 -8.05 -7.50 -14.31
C MET A 18 -8.92 -8.59 -13.66
N VAL A 19 -10.19 -8.68 -14.03
CA VAL A 19 -11.13 -9.69 -13.50
C VAL A 19 -10.66 -11.13 -13.80
N LYS A 20 -10.01 -11.34 -14.95
CA LYS A 20 -9.45 -12.65 -15.37
C LYS A 20 -8.04 -12.89 -14.81
N ALA A 21 -7.53 -12.03 -13.94
CA ALA A 21 -6.15 -12.06 -13.42
C ALA A 21 -5.06 -12.13 -14.52
N ARG A 22 -5.32 -11.54 -15.69
CA ARG A 22 -4.39 -11.48 -16.83
C ARG A 22 -3.57 -10.19 -16.79
N GLY A 23 -2.67 -10.08 -15.81
CA GLY A 23 -1.75 -8.97 -15.67
C GLY A 23 -0.46 -9.19 -16.46
N VAL A 24 0.15 -8.10 -16.89
CA VAL A 24 1.52 -8.05 -17.43
C VAL A 24 2.46 -7.79 -16.27
N VAL A 25 3.49 -8.61 -16.13
CA VAL A 25 4.51 -8.46 -15.11
C VAL A 25 5.49 -7.36 -15.52
N LEU A 26 5.68 -6.37 -14.66
CA LEU A 26 6.59 -5.24 -14.85
C LEU A 26 7.66 -5.29 -13.75
N THR A 27 8.91 -5.37 -14.15
CA THR A 27 10.06 -5.57 -13.25
C THR A 27 10.98 -4.36 -13.16
N SER A 28 10.75 -3.35 -13.98
CA SER A 28 11.53 -2.12 -13.98
C SER A 28 10.65 -0.89 -14.13
N ILE A 29 11.15 0.24 -13.66
CA ILE A 29 10.46 1.53 -13.75
C ILE A 29 10.32 1.96 -15.22
N GLU A 30 11.33 1.69 -16.05
CA GLU A 30 11.32 1.99 -17.48
C GLU A 30 10.16 1.27 -18.16
N SER A 31 9.98 -0.03 -17.88
CA SER A 31 8.85 -0.81 -18.41
C SER A 31 7.50 -0.25 -18.00
N VAL A 32 7.38 0.33 -16.81
CA VAL A 32 6.15 1.00 -16.36
C VAL A 32 5.91 2.26 -17.16
N LEU A 33 6.93 3.14 -17.28
CA LEU A 33 6.84 4.42 -17.96
C LEU A 33 6.56 4.26 -19.47
N GLU A 34 7.22 3.30 -20.12
CA GLU A 34 7.02 3.02 -21.55
C GLU A 34 5.63 2.46 -21.86
N ASN A 35 4.98 1.83 -20.90
CA ASN A 35 3.70 1.14 -21.10
C ASN A 35 2.54 1.73 -20.33
N GLN A 36 2.72 2.82 -19.56
CA GLN A 36 1.68 3.38 -18.70
C GLN A 36 0.37 3.66 -19.44
N ASP A 37 0.44 4.16 -20.67
CA ASP A 37 -0.73 4.49 -21.49
C ASP A 37 -1.48 3.25 -21.99
N ASN A 38 -0.83 2.09 -21.96
CA ASN A 38 -1.43 0.81 -22.33
C ASN A 38 -2.17 0.13 -21.18
N PHE A 39 -2.03 0.64 -19.95
CA PHE A 39 -2.65 0.05 -18.77
C PHE A 39 -3.75 0.95 -18.21
N THR A 40 -4.84 0.34 -17.83
CA THR A 40 -5.94 1.01 -17.13
C THR A 40 -5.84 0.84 -15.61
N HIS A 41 -5.23 -0.27 -15.18
CA HIS A 41 -5.07 -0.63 -13.77
C HIS A 41 -3.68 -1.22 -13.53
N TRP A 42 -3.23 -1.17 -12.28
CA TRP A 42 -1.94 -1.70 -11.86
C TRP A 42 -1.96 -2.09 -10.38
N THR A 43 -0.90 -2.75 -9.92
CA THR A 43 -0.66 -2.95 -8.49
C THR A 43 0.38 -1.94 -8.01
N PRO A 44 0.03 -0.98 -7.14
CA PRO A 44 0.98 0.02 -6.65
C PRO A 44 1.97 -0.54 -5.63
N ASN A 45 1.67 -1.71 -5.07
CA ASN A 45 2.54 -2.45 -4.17
C ASN A 45 3.29 -3.56 -4.93
N VAL A 46 4.44 -3.98 -4.41
CA VAL A 46 5.33 -4.93 -5.08
C VAL A 46 5.11 -6.34 -4.57
N TYR A 47 5.06 -7.28 -5.49
CA TYR A 47 4.88 -8.70 -5.23
C TYR A 47 6.13 -9.49 -5.57
N CYS A 48 6.28 -10.69 -5.00
CA CYS A 48 7.34 -11.60 -5.38
C CYS A 48 7.25 -11.96 -6.86
N TYR A 49 8.39 -12.15 -7.49
CA TYR A 49 8.44 -12.62 -8.85
C TYR A 49 8.08 -14.11 -8.86
N GLY A 50 6.95 -14.44 -9.47
CA GLY A 50 6.53 -15.81 -9.70
C GLY A 50 5.75 -15.87 -11.00
N THR A 51 6.15 -16.75 -11.94
CA THR A 51 5.50 -16.82 -13.26
C THR A 51 4.26 -17.69 -13.25
N TYR A 52 4.25 -18.77 -12.46
CA TYR A 52 3.12 -19.69 -12.35
C TYR A 52 3.06 -20.28 -10.95
N SER A 53 1.84 -20.58 -10.47
CA SER A 53 1.65 -21.36 -9.25
C SER A 53 2.25 -22.76 -9.44
N ASP A 54 3.09 -23.17 -8.52
CA ASP A 54 3.66 -24.49 -8.47
C ASP A 54 3.33 -25.10 -7.10
N GLU A 55 2.34 -25.98 -7.06
CA GLU A 55 1.89 -26.61 -5.81
C GLU A 55 3.00 -27.46 -5.16
N LYS A 56 3.87 -28.07 -5.96
CA LYS A 56 4.97 -28.90 -5.44
C LYS A 56 6.05 -28.06 -4.75
N ARG A 57 6.26 -26.83 -5.20
CA ARG A 57 7.20 -25.88 -4.63
C ARG A 57 6.56 -24.89 -3.69
N GLN A 58 5.25 -24.99 -3.46
CA GLN A 58 4.47 -24.04 -2.65
C GLN A 58 4.62 -22.57 -3.11
N ILE A 59 4.78 -22.38 -4.41
CA ILE A 59 4.90 -21.05 -5.01
C ILE A 59 3.50 -20.54 -5.33
N THR A 60 3.12 -19.46 -4.67
CA THR A 60 1.92 -18.70 -4.99
C THR A 60 2.26 -17.63 -6.02
N CYS A 61 1.48 -17.59 -7.11
CA CYS A 61 1.70 -16.60 -8.19
C CYS A 61 0.84 -15.37 -8.05
N GLY A 62 1.23 -14.36 -8.80
CA GLY A 62 0.44 -13.17 -9.05
C GLY A 62 0.41 -12.22 -7.88
N HIS A 63 -0.67 -11.46 -7.79
CA HIS A 63 -0.88 -10.37 -6.83
C HIS A 63 -1.73 -10.79 -5.61
N ALA A 64 -1.62 -12.05 -5.20
CA ALA A 64 -2.20 -12.52 -3.95
C ALA A 64 -1.44 -11.94 -2.75
N GLU A 65 -2.12 -11.73 -1.63
CA GLU A 65 -1.54 -11.10 -0.43
C GLU A 65 -0.34 -11.89 0.10
N GLU A 66 -0.39 -13.22 0.02
CA GLU A 66 0.69 -14.10 0.45
C GLU A 66 1.98 -13.91 -0.37
N ASN A 67 1.85 -13.32 -1.56
CA ASN A 67 2.96 -13.02 -2.46
C ASN A 67 3.45 -11.56 -2.35
N LEU A 68 2.93 -10.79 -1.42
CA LEU A 68 3.31 -9.39 -1.20
C LEU A 68 4.77 -9.31 -0.74
N ARG A 69 5.56 -8.43 -1.36
CA ARG A 69 6.99 -8.24 -1.10
C ARG A 69 7.31 -6.90 -0.48
N GLN A 70 6.64 -5.85 -0.95
CA GLN A 70 6.82 -4.49 -0.45
C GLN A 70 5.48 -3.77 -0.41
N ILE A 71 5.26 -3.03 0.65
CA ILE A 71 4.15 -2.09 0.75
C ILE A 71 4.74 -0.70 0.53
N ASN A 72 4.30 -0.05 -0.55
CA ASN A 72 4.78 1.26 -0.96
C ASN A 72 3.73 2.35 -0.73
N THR A 73 2.46 1.96 -0.65
CA THR A 73 1.36 2.92 -0.54
C THR A 73 0.12 2.26 0.04
N PHE A 74 -0.67 3.06 0.74
CA PHE A 74 -2.06 2.76 1.04
C PHE A 74 -2.95 3.44 0.00
N VAL A 75 -3.94 2.73 -0.52
CA VAL A 75 -4.90 3.27 -1.48
C VAL A 75 -6.30 3.18 -0.89
N ILE A 76 -7.01 4.30 -0.93
CA ILE A 76 -8.41 4.40 -0.50
C ILE A 76 -9.26 4.68 -1.74
N ASP A 77 -10.26 3.85 -1.94
CA ASP A 77 -11.22 3.96 -3.03
C ASP A 77 -12.51 4.63 -2.53
N PHE A 78 -12.94 5.66 -3.24
CA PHE A 78 -14.14 6.42 -2.95
C PHE A 78 -15.12 6.24 -4.11
N ASP A 79 -16.17 5.45 -3.89
CA ASP A 79 -17.20 5.16 -4.88
C ASP A 79 -18.46 5.97 -4.61
N ILE A 80 -18.80 6.86 -5.53
CA ILE A 80 -20.06 7.60 -5.49
C ILE A 80 -21.17 6.65 -5.95
N THR A 81 -21.97 6.19 -5.00
CA THR A 81 -23.02 5.20 -5.26
C THR A 81 -24.40 5.80 -5.56
N SER A 82 -24.62 7.06 -5.20
CA SER A 82 -25.87 7.76 -5.46
C SER A 82 -25.64 9.00 -6.31
N SER A 83 -26.54 9.26 -7.25
CA SER A 83 -26.53 10.45 -8.11
C SER A 83 -26.82 11.77 -7.37
N ALA A 84 -27.04 11.74 -6.06
CA ALA A 84 -27.36 12.91 -5.24
C ALA A 84 -26.14 13.48 -4.50
N GLU A 85 -25.01 12.79 -4.48
CA GLU A 85 -23.79 13.24 -3.80
C GLU A 85 -22.72 13.62 -4.82
N GLU A 86 -22.48 14.90 -4.96
CA GLU A 86 -21.32 15.41 -5.70
C GLU A 86 -20.12 15.45 -4.75
N MET A 87 -19.29 14.41 -4.78
CA MET A 87 -18.00 14.41 -4.12
C MET A 87 -16.92 14.93 -5.08
N THR A 88 -16.02 15.76 -4.58
CA THR A 88 -14.87 16.30 -5.31
C THR A 88 -13.56 15.84 -4.68
N SER A 89 -12.44 16.02 -5.39
CA SER A 89 -11.11 15.82 -4.79
C SER A 89 -10.85 16.80 -3.62
N GLY A 90 -11.50 17.96 -3.62
CA GLY A 90 -11.43 18.94 -2.54
C GLY A 90 -12.00 18.43 -1.22
N ASP A 91 -13.05 17.62 -1.25
CA ASP A 91 -13.63 17.02 -0.05
C ASP A 91 -12.66 16.00 0.57
N ILE A 92 -11.96 15.22 -0.27
CA ILE A 92 -10.91 14.30 0.19
C ILE A 92 -9.76 15.08 0.82
N LEU A 93 -9.32 16.18 0.19
CA LEU A 93 -8.24 17.01 0.73
C LEU A 93 -8.64 17.66 2.05
N SER A 94 -9.88 18.13 2.18
CA SER A 94 -10.41 18.71 3.42
C SER A 94 -10.37 17.68 4.56
N ALA A 95 -10.86 16.47 4.33
CA ALA A 95 -10.81 15.40 5.31
C ALA A 95 -9.36 14.98 5.64
N ALA A 96 -8.45 15.04 4.66
CA ALA A 96 -7.04 14.71 4.83
C ALA A 96 -6.28 15.77 5.67
N ILE A 97 -6.68 17.05 5.61
CA ILE A 97 -6.15 18.11 6.49
C ILE A 97 -6.48 17.78 7.95
N ASP A 98 -7.72 17.41 8.23
CA ASP A 98 -8.16 17.07 9.59
C ASP A 98 -7.48 15.77 10.10
N LEU A 99 -7.19 14.84 9.18
CA LEU A 99 -6.41 13.63 9.45
C LEU A 99 -4.97 13.95 9.86
N GLY A 100 -4.38 15.02 9.29
CA GLY A 100 -2.98 15.38 9.42
C GLY A 100 -2.05 14.66 8.44
N PHE A 101 -2.59 13.89 7.49
CA PHE A 101 -1.86 13.16 6.45
C PHE A 101 -2.48 13.44 5.09
N MET A 102 -1.78 14.21 4.27
CA MET A 102 -2.24 14.53 2.92
C MET A 102 -1.93 13.40 1.95
N PRO A 103 -2.83 13.08 1.01
CA PRO A 103 -2.53 12.11 -0.04
C PRO A 103 -1.43 12.65 -0.96
N THR A 104 -0.55 11.77 -1.41
CA THR A 104 0.46 12.08 -2.44
C THR A 104 -0.21 12.30 -3.80
N LEU A 105 -1.25 11.52 -4.08
CA LEU A 105 -1.94 11.51 -5.36
C LEU A 105 -3.42 11.23 -5.17
N ILE A 106 -4.28 11.95 -5.90
CA ILE A 106 -5.70 11.60 -6.06
C ILE A 106 -5.97 11.41 -7.54
N LEU A 107 -6.53 10.27 -7.89
CA LEU A 107 -6.98 9.96 -9.24
C LEU A 107 -8.50 10.05 -9.33
N LYS A 108 -8.98 10.59 -10.43
CA LYS A 108 -10.39 10.50 -10.82
C LYS A 108 -10.64 9.13 -11.45
N THR A 109 -11.72 8.47 -11.05
CA THR A 109 -12.17 7.19 -11.61
C THR A 109 -13.54 7.36 -12.26
N ASP A 110 -14.05 6.30 -12.88
CA ASP A 110 -15.37 6.34 -13.51
C ASP A 110 -16.51 6.51 -12.49
N LYS A 111 -16.26 6.14 -11.21
CA LYS A 111 -17.26 6.14 -10.14
C LYS A 111 -16.94 7.09 -8.99
N GLY A 112 -15.79 7.74 -9.00
CA GLY A 112 -15.37 8.61 -7.90
C GLY A 112 -13.89 8.90 -7.95
N TYR A 113 -13.17 8.57 -6.88
CA TYR A 113 -11.75 8.89 -6.74
C TYR A 113 -10.97 7.76 -6.05
N GLN A 114 -9.67 7.73 -6.29
CA GLN A 114 -8.71 6.93 -5.52
C GLN A 114 -7.62 7.83 -4.95
N ALA A 115 -7.45 7.83 -3.62
CA ALA A 115 -6.38 8.55 -2.95
C ALA A 115 -5.24 7.60 -2.58
N TYR A 116 -4.02 8.00 -2.91
CA TYR A 116 -2.78 7.28 -2.66
C TYR A 116 -1.99 7.99 -1.56
N PHE A 117 -1.65 7.26 -0.52
CA PHE A 117 -0.78 7.69 0.57
C PHE A 117 0.53 6.92 0.46
N VAL A 118 1.49 7.53 -0.24
CA VAL A 118 2.77 6.89 -0.54
C VAL A 118 3.68 6.92 0.68
N LEU A 119 4.34 5.79 0.94
CA LEU A 119 5.35 5.70 1.99
C LEU A 119 6.66 6.34 1.54
N SER A 120 7.32 7.07 2.43
CA SER A 120 8.65 7.64 2.18
C SER A 120 9.71 6.56 1.94
N GLU A 121 9.53 5.40 2.56
CA GLU A 121 10.33 4.19 2.38
C GLU A 121 9.42 2.97 2.32
N ALA A 122 9.77 2.01 1.46
CA ALA A 122 8.98 0.78 1.34
C ALA A 122 9.04 -0.06 2.62
N ALA A 123 7.88 -0.54 3.08
CA ALA A 123 7.82 -1.53 4.14
C ALA A 123 8.00 -2.94 3.54
N TYR A 124 9.12 -3.60 3.88
CA TYR A 124 9.45 -4.91 3.35
C TYR A 124 8.71 -6.03 4.08
N VAL A 125 8.11 -6.92 3.30
CA VAL A 125 7.47 -8.13 3.81
C VAL A 125 8.47 -9.27 3.77
N THR A 126 8.90 -9.75 4.93
CA THR A 126 9.94 -10.78 5.06
C THR A 126 9.45 -11.96 5.92
N ALA A 127 9.99 -13.14 5.65
CA ALA A 127 9.75 -14.32 6.48
C ALA A 127 10.30 -14.13 7.91
N HIS A 128 11.38 -13.33 8.07
CA HIS A 128 11.97 -13.03 9.36
C HIS A 128 10.97 -12.30 10.28
N SER A 129 10.18 -11.37 9.74
CA SER A 129 9.08 -10.72 10.46
C SER A 129 7.84 -11.62 10.60
N GLN A 130 7.89 -12.88 10.16
CA GLN A 130 6.73 -13.79 10.09
C GLN A 130 5.53 -13.15 9.37
N PHE A 131 5.80 -12.32 8.37
CA PHE A 131 4.79 -11.58 7.61
C PHE A 131 3.88 -10.67 8.44
N ARG A 132 4.26 -10.35 9.68
CA ARG A 132 3.46 -9.51 10.60
C ARG A 132 3.26 -8.10 10.06
N VAL A 133 4.23 -7.59 9.27
CA VAL A 133 4.12 -6.28 8.59
C VAL A 133 2.81 -6.18 7.81
N VAL A 134 2.39 -7.26 7.13
CA VAL A 134 1.14 -7.29 6.37
C VAL A 134 -0.07 -7.07 7.29
N LYS A 135 -0.11 -7.75 8.45
CA LYS A 135 -1.21 -7.59 9.42
C LYS A 135 -1.29 -6.16 9.94
N VAL A 136 -0.15 -5.57 10.31
CA VAL A 136 -0.07 -4.17 10.78
C VAL A 136 -0.51 -3.22 9.68
N ALA A 137 -0.01 -3.38 8.47
CA ALA A 137 -0.39 -2.54 7.34
C ALA A 137 -1.89 -2.66 6.99
N LYS A 138 -2.49 -3.85 7.15
CA LYS A 138 -3.95 -4.02 7.01
C LYS A 138 -4.72 -3.24 8.06
N ALA A 139 -4.26 -3.26 9.31
CA ALA A 139 -4.88 -2.49 10.39
C ALA A 139 -4.78 -0.99 10.12
N ILE A 140 -3.62 -0.50 9.66
CA ILE A 140 -3.43 0.90 9.25
C ILE A 140 -4.42 1.25 8.11
N SER A 141 -4.44 0.44 7.06
CA SER A 141 -5.33 0.65 5.91
C SER A 141 -6.81 0.63 6.31
N GLN A 142 -7.20 -0.28 7.22
CA GLN A 142 -8.57 -0.34 7.72
C GLN A 142 -8.94 0.89 8.55
N ASN A 143 -8.04 1.32 9.44
CA ASN A 143 -8.26 2.54 10.24
C ASN A 143 -8.37 3.79 9.35
N LEU A 144 -7.57 3.84 8.29
CA LEU A 144 -7.62 4.93 7.32
C LEU A 144 -8.95 4.94 6.56
N ARG A 145 -9.46 3.78 6.12
CA ARG A 145 -10.79 3.64 5.53
C ARG A 145 -11.88 4.06 6.51
N ASN A 146 -11.83 3.57 7.74
CA ASN A 146 -12.81 3.90 8.77
C ASN A 146 -12.84 5.40 9.07
N TYR A 147 -11.67 6.05 9.03
CA TYR A 147 -11.58 7.49 9.21
C TYR A 147 -12.34 8.25 8.10
N PHE A 148 -12.00 7.98 6.85
CA PHE A 148 -12.67 8.65 5.73
C PHE A 148 -14.14 8.28 5.59
N ALA A 149 -14.53 7.06 5.93
CA ALA A 149 -15.91 6.60 5.88
C ALA A 149 -16.86 7.33 6.84
N GLN A 150 -16.34 8.13 7.78
CA GLN A 150 -17.16 8.97 8.65
C GLN A 150 -17.84 10.11 7.88
N THR A 151 -17.23 10.57 6.79
CA THR A 151 -17.67 11.75 6.04
C THR A 151 -17.75 11.55 4.53
N LEU A 152 -17.11 10.52 3.99
CA LEU A 152 -16.98 10.26 2.55
C LEU A 152 -17.39 8.83 2.19
N PRO A 153 -17.85 8.58 0.97
CA PRO A 153 -18.30 7.26 0.51
C PRO A 153 -17.10 6.35 0.16
N VAL A 154 -16.51 5.71 1.16
CA VAL A 154 -15.39 4.79 1.00
C VAL A 154 -15.87 3.40 0.59
N ASP A 155 -15.25 2.79 -0.42
CA ASP A 155 -15.45 1.38 -0.72
C ASP A 155 -14.72 0.50 0.32
N MET A 156 -15.48 -0.04 1.26
CA MET A 156 -14.98 -0.89 2.33
C MET A 156 -14.68 -2.33 1.86
N THR A 157 -15.06 -2.69 0.63
CA THR A 157 -14.94 -4.06 0.10
C THR A 157 -13.64 -4.30 -0.68
N CYS A 158 -12.94 -3.23 -1.06
CA CYS A 158 -11.67 -3.32 -1.79
C CYS A 158 -10.59 -4.04 -0.99
N ASN A 159 -9.72 -4.77 -1.68
CA ASN A 159 -8.52 -5.34 -1.09
C ASN A 159 -7.55 -4.24 -0.61
N HIS A 160 -6.91 -4.45 0.55
CA HIS A 160 -5.99 -3.46 1.13
C HIS A 160 -4.78 -3.14 0.25
N PHE A 161 -4.26 -4.13 -0.45
CA PHE A 161 -3.07 -4.03 -1.30
C PHE A 161 -3.35 -4.43 -2.74
N GLY A 162 -4.61 -4.34 -3.15
CA GLY A 162 -5.08 -4.83 -4.42
C GLY A 162 -4.68 -3.99 -5.62
N ILE A 163 -5.48 -4.15 -6.66
CA ILE A 163 -5.34 -3.45 -7.93
C ILE A 163 -5.97 -2.06 -7.80
N ALA A 164 -5.29 -1.07 -8.32
CA ALA A 164 -5.74 0.31 -8.34
C ALA A 164 -5.72 0.86 -9.78
N ARG A 165 -6.30 2.04 -9.98
CA ARG A 165 -6.29 2.72 -11.28
C ARG A 165 -4.85 3.17 -11.62
N MET A 166 -4.43 2.97 -12.86
CA MET A 166 -3.13 3.46 -13.33
C MET A 166 -3.13 4.99 -13.39
N PRO A 167 -2.12 5.67 -12.78
CA PRO A 167 -1.97 7.11 -12.90
C PRO A 167 -1.67 7.51 -14.34
N ARG A 168 -2.41 8.47 -14.87
CA ARG A 168 -2.20 9.07 -16.20
C ARG A 168 -2.55 10.55 -16.12
N MET A 169 -1.99 11.34 -17.05
CA MET A 169 -2.20 12.79 -17.06
C MET A 169 -3.68 13.20 -17.14
N ASP A 170 -4.52 12.36 -17.76
CA ASP A 170 -5.95 12.62 -17.94
C ASP A 170 -6.81 12.30 -16.72
N ASN A 171 -6.28 11.58 -15.71
CA ASN A 171 -7.03 11.19 -14.52
C ASN A 171 -6.46 11.70 -13.20
N ILE A 172 -5.36 12.45 -13.22
CA ILE A 172 -4.79 13.06 -12.01
C ILE A 172 -5.65 14.25 -11.59
N ALA A 173 -6.28 14.17 -10.43
CA ALA A 173 -7.04 15.26 -9.81
C ALA A 173 -6.21 16.09 -8.82
N PHE A 174 -5.20 15.47 -8.21
CA PHE A 174 -4.26 16.11 -7.29
C PHE A 174 -2.95 15.32 -7.27
N PHE A 175 -1.81 16.02 -7.17
CA PHE A 175 -0.50 15.42 -6.99
C PHE A 175 0.44 16.35 -6.24
N HIS A 176 1.13 15.82 -5.21
CA HIS A 176 2.20 16.52 -4.50
C HIS A 176 3.24 15.51 -4.02
N ALA A 177 4.43 15.56 -4.60
CA ALA A 177 5.48 14.55 -4.38
C ALA A 177 6.00 14.49 -2.93
N ASP A 178 5.97 15.62 -2.20
CA ASP A 178 6.51 15.70 -0.84
C ASP A 178 5.55 15.16 0.23
N TYR A 179 4.28 14.89 -0.11
CA TYR A 179 3.34 14.27 0.82
C TYR A 179 3.55 12.77 0.90
N THR A 180 4.65 12.40 1.54
CA THR A 180 5.02 11.02 1.84
C THR A 180 5.29 10.86 3.34
N TYR A 181 4.99 9.71 3.90
CA TYR A 181 5.10 9.45 5.33
C TYR A 181 5.75 8.10 5.56
N SER A 182 6.51 7.97 6.64
CA SER A 182 7.11 6.71 7.02
C SER A 182 6.05 5.71 7.50
N PHE A 183 6.36 4.43 7.41
CA PHE A 183 5.49 3.39 7.96
C PHE A 183 5.27 3.57 9.47
N GLN A 184 6.28 4.10 10.19
CA GLN A 184 6.19 4.37 11.62
C GLN A 184 5.18 5.47 11.95
N GLU A 185 5.13 6.56 11.18
CA GLU A 185 4.14 7.63 11.38
C GLU A 185 2.71 7.10 11.20
N TRP A 186 2.49 6.27 10.17
CA TRP A 186 1.21 5.60 9.97
C TRP A 186 0.84 4.66 11.10
N LEU A 187 1.82 3.91 11.61
CA LEU A 187 1.61 3.02 12.75
C LEU A 187 1.22 3.79 13.99
N ASP A 188 1.95 4.87 14.31
CA ASP A 188 1.70 5.71 15.50
C ASP A 188 0.30 6.34 15.42
N TRP A 189 -0.09 6.80 14.25
CA TRP A 189 -1.44 7.31 14.02
C TRP A 189 -2.49 6.21 14.21
N SER A 190 -2.31 5.06 13.60
CA SER A 190 -3.26 3.94 13.65
C SER A 190 -3.46 3.41 15.08
N MET A 191 -2.39 3.37 15.87
CA MET A 191 -2.47 2.98 17.27
C MET A 191 -3.31 3.97 18.10
N LYS A 192 -3.13 5.28 17.87
CA LYS A 192 -3.96 6.30 18.53
C LYS A 192 -5.44 6.11 18.19
N GLN A 193 -5.77 5.82 16.93
CA GLN A 193 -7.15 5.55 16.50
C GLN A 193 -7.74 4.31 17.19
N SER A 194 -6.94 3.27 17.39
CA SER A 194 -7.37 2.02 18.02
C SER A 194 -7.44 2.08 19.55
N GLY A 195 -7.02 3.18 20.17
CA GLY A 195 -6.95 3.32 21.63
C GLY A 195 -5.91 2.42 22.30
N LEU A 196 -4.96 1.89 21.52
CA LEU A 196 -3.91 1.03 22.03
C LEU A 196 -2.81 1.85 22.73
N PRO A 197 -2.28 1.38 23.86
CA PRO A 197 -1.20 2.09 24.54
C PRO A 197 0.08 2.04 23.70
N PHE A 198 0.76 3.20 23.59
CA PHE A 198 2.11 3.23 23.04
C PHE A 198 3.05 2.35 23.86
N PRO A 199 3.94 1.58 23.23
CA PRO A 199 4.97 0.87 23.95
C PRO A 199 5.82 1.88 24.77
N SER A 200 5.82 1.73 26.08
CA SER A 200 6.41 2.68 27.03
C SER A 200 7.94 2.71 27.00
N LYS A 201 8.59 1.88 26.20
CA LYS A 201 10.06 1.84 26.07
C LYS A 201 10.45 1.98 24.61
N LYS A 202 11.19 3.06 24.30
CA LYS A 202 12.02 3.05 23.10
C LYS A 202 13.01 1.89 23.24
N PRO A 203 13.13 0.99 22.26
CA PRO A 203 14.13 -0.06 22.33
C PRO A 203 15.50 0.58 22.49
N ASN A 204 16.28 0.11 23.45
CA ASN A 204 17.67 0.52 23.58
C ASN A 204 18.41 0.02 22.34
N LEU A 205 18.73 0.92 21.44
CA LEU A 205 19.60 0.67 20.31
C LEU A 205 21.00 0.38 20.85
N THR A 206 21.33 -0.88 21.04
CA THR A 206 22.70 -1.28 21.28
C THR A 206 23.39 -1.36 19.93
N VAL A 207 24.15 -0.36 19.59
CA VAL A 207 25.04 -0.39 18.42
C VAL A 207 26.13 -1.41 18.72
N ILE A 208 26.02 -2.61 18.15
CA ILE A 208 27.09 -3.60 18.17
C ILE A 208 28.04 -3.23 17.04
N SER A 209 29.13 -2.57 17.37
CA SER A 209 30.24 -2.35 16.47
C SER A 209 30.97 -3.69 16.26
N GLY A 210 30.63 -4.38 15.19
CA GLY A 210 31.27 -5.62 14.79
C GLY A 210 30.88 -5.97 13.36
N THR A 211 31.86 -6.30 12.55
CA THR A 211 31.81 -6.54 11.12
C THR A 211 31.10 -7.83 10.70
N GLU A 212 30.18 -8.35 11.48
CA GLU A 212 29.40 -9.53 11.14
C GLU A 212 27.90 -9.22 11.19
N GLY A 213 27.31 -9.16 10.00
CA GLY A 213 25.88 -9.21 9.75
C GLY A 213 25.07 -8.17 10.50
N ILE A 214 24.50 -7.20 9.81
CA ILE A 214 23.49 -6.30 10.35
C ILE A 214 22.37 -7.17 10.93
N LYS A 215 22.43 -7.45 12.23
CA LYS A 215 21.26 -7.94 12.95
C LYS A 215 20.26 -6.80 12.91
N GLN A 216 19.15 -7.06 12.28
CA GLN A 216 18.04 -6.14 12.20
C GLN A 216 17.71 -5.67 13.63
N VAL A 217 17.89 -4.39 13.87
CA VAL A 217 17.57 -3.75 15.15
C VAL A 217 16.08 -3.97 15.38
N ASP A 218 15.70 -4.27 16.61
CA ASP A 218 14.30 -4.35 17.04
C ASP A 218 13.62 -3.01 16.78
N GLU A 219 12.99 -2.90 15.63
CA GLU A 219 12.22 -1.72 15.29
C GLU A 219 10.94 -1.66 16.15
N PRO A 220 10.48 -0.47 16.58
CA PRO A 220 9.32 -0.32 17.46
C PRO A 220 8.08 -1.07 16.98
N TRP A 221 7.85 -1.14 15.65
CA TRP A 221 6.73 -1.86 15.06
C TRP A 221 6.82 -3.38 15.25
N TYR A 222 8.01 -3.95 15.46
CA TYR A 222 8.20 -5.38 15.73
C TYR A 222 7.52 -5.81 17.02
N HIS A 223 7.63 -5.00 18.08
CA HIS A 223 6.98 -5.29 19.37
C HIS A 223 5.46 -5.16 19.27
N ILE A 224 4.96 -4.29 18.42
CA ILE A 224 3.53 -4.09 18.21
C ILE A 224 2.92 -5.25 17.43
N CYS A 225 3.66 -5.85 16.49
CA CYS A 225 3.24 -7.07 15.81
C CYS A 225 2.99 -8.25 16.77
N LEU A 226 3.45 -8.19 18.02
CA LEU A 226 3.17 -9.20 19.04
C LEU A 226 1.81 -9.02 19.70
N LEU A 227 1.17 -7.86 19.53
CA LEU A 227 -0.12 -7.52 20.15
C LEU A 227 -1.32 -7.74 19.22
N TYR A 228 -1.07 -7.97 17.92
CA TYR A 228 -2.05 -8.30 16.89
C TYR A 228 -1.86 -9.74 16.43
#